data_23901377b832f87c7b23ada5eb343f86
#
_entry.id   23901377b832f87c7b23ada5eb343f86
#
_cell.length_a   1.000
_cell.length_b   1.000
_cell.length_c   1.000
_cell.angle_alpha   90.00
_cell.angle_beta   90.00
_cell.angle_gamma   90.00
#
_symmetry.space_group_name_H-M   'P 1'
#
loop_
_entity.id
_entity.type
_entity.pdbx_description
1 polymer ?
#
loop_
_entity_poly.entity_id
_entity_poly.type
_entity_poly.pdbx_seq_one_letter_code
_entity_poly.pdbx_strand_id
1 'polypeptide(L)'
;MLFRSWVPYHNSFVELNGRKVASVSGGTRWGGGMWINALDMARFGYLWLRGGKWGDKQLLPADYVKAAITPSATSNSPDYGYLWWLNTQGKNYPGMPPTTFGAKGAGSNTIVVDRDHDLVVVWRWHAGNEAEFAKRVVAAIK
;
A
#
# COMPACT_ATOMS: atom_id res chain seq x y z
N MET A 1 -15.80 -11.37 4.31
CA MET A 1 -14.39 -11.64 4.61
C MET A 1 -13.53 -10.78 3.68
N LEU A 2 -12.74 -9.85 4.22
CA LEU A 2 -11.96 -8.89 3.43
C LEU A 2 -10.77 -9.56 2.74
N PHE A 3 -10.04 -10.41 3.46
CA PHE A 3 -8.86 -11.11 2.96
C PHE A 3 -9.01 -12.62 3.05
N ARG A 4 -8.46 -13.33 2.07
CA ARG A 4 -8.31 -14.79 2.05
C ARG A 4 -6.86 -15.22 2.15
N SER A 5 -5.95 -14.26 2.31
CA SER A 5 -4.54 -14.52 2.49
C SER A 5 -4.25 -15.00 3.90
N TRP A 6 -3.25 -15.84 4.00
CA TRP A 6 -2.82 -16.40 5.27
C TRP A 6 -1.50 -15.75 5.69
N VAL A 7 -1.41 -15.34 6.94
CA VAL A 7 -0.20 -14.77 7.51
C VAL A 7 0.30 -15.72 8.59
N PRO A 8 1.42 -16.41 8.36
CA PRO A 8 1.99 -17.27 9.37
C PRO A 8 2.66 -16.43 10.46
N TYR A 9 1.92 -16.09 11.49
CA TYR A 9 2.49 -15.54 12.72
C TYR A 9 3.03 -16.68 13.58
N HIS A 10 4.20 -17.22 13.24
CA HIS A 10 4.83 -18.28 14.01
C HIS A 10 5.48 -17.70 15.26
N ASN A 11 4.75 -17.73 16.37
CA ASN A 11 5.28 -17.44 17.72
C ASN A 11 6.03 -16.12 17.90
N SER A 12 5.88 -15.19 16.99
CA SER A 12 6.46 -13.84 17.08
C SER A 12 5.45 -12.89 17.70
N PHE A 13 5.80 -12.31 18.82
CA PHE A 13 4.95 -11.37 19.53
C PHE A 13 5.76 -10.15 19.91
N VAL A 14 5.10 -9.00 19.91
CA VAL A 14 5.60 -7.78 20.54
C VAL A 14 4.68 -7.41 21.69
N GLU A 15 5.24 -6.84 22.74
CA GLU A 15 4.46 -6.30 23.84
C GLU A 15 4.25 -4.81 23.62
N LEU A 16 3.00 -4.40 23.52
CA LEU A 16 2.59 -3.01 23.35
C LEU A 16 1.63 -2.65 24.49
N ASN A 17 2.03 -1.74 25.35
CA ASN A 17 1.21 -1.26 26.48
C ASN A 17 0.66 -2.42 27.35
N GLY A 18 1.51 -3.37 27.68
CA GLY A 18 1.14 -4.55 28.49
C GLY A 18 0.28 -5.60 27.76
N ARG A 19 0.09 -5.45 26.44
CA ARG A 19 -0.64 -6.42 25.62
C ARG A 19 0.31 -7.15 24.68
N LYS A 20 0.21 -8.48 24.70
CA LYS A 20 0.92 -9.33 23.74
C LYS A 20 0.20 -9.29 22.41
N VAL A 21 0.85 -8.71 21.38
CA VAL A 21 0.32 -8.57 20.03
C VAL A 21 1.12 -9.45 19.09
N ALA A 22 0.44 -10.27 18.29
CA ALA A 22 1.11 -11.06 17.28
C ALA A 22 1.82 -10.16 16.27
N SER A 23 3.09 -10.45 16.03
CA SER A 23 3.94 -9.71 15.10
C SER A 23 4.26 -10.54 13.88
N VAL A 24 4.51 -9.89 12.74
CA VAL A 24 4.95 -10.57 11.54
C VAL A 24 6.38 -11.07 11.75
N SER A 25 6.59 -12.37 11.64
CA SER A 25 7.92 -12.96 11.73
C SER A 25 8.78 -12.63 10.50
N GLY A 26 10.06 -12.58 10.67
CA GLY A 26 11.03 -12.41 9.57
C GLY A 26 11.46 -10.97 9.32
N GLY A 27 11.07 -10.07 10.19
CA GLY A 27 11.35 -8.67 10.06
C GLY A 27 12.73 -8.22 10.51
N THR A 28 13.81 -8.88 10.20
CA THR A 28 15.12 -8.30 10.49
C THR A 28 15.45 -7.22 9.46
N ARG A 29 16.13 -7.53 8.39
CA ARG A 29 16.58 -6.51 7.43
C ARG A 29 15.66 -6.34 6.21
N TRP A 30 14.75 -7.28 5.97
CA TRP A 30 14.06 -7.42 4.70
C TRP A 30 12.53 -7.31 4.81
N GLY A 31 12.03 -6.87 5.94
CA GLY A 31 10.59 -6.74 6.18
C GLY A 31 9.92 -8.05 6.59
N GLY A 32 8.65 -7.95 6.93
CA GLY A 32 7.86 -9.08 7.38
C GLY A 32 7.37 -9.97 6.24
N GLY A 33 7.19 -11.26 6.54
CA GLY A 33 6.68 -12.26 5.60
C GLY A 33 5.15 -12.31 5.57
N MET A 34 4.51 -11.39 4.91
CA MET A 34 3.08 -11.51 4.64
C MET A 34 2.86 -12.33 3.37
N TRP A 35 2.21 -13.47 3.49
CA TRP A 35 1.80 -14.27 2.34
C TRP A 35 0.43 -13.79 1.87
N ILE A 36 0.45 -12.98 0.83
CA ILE A 36 -0.74 -12.34 0.28
C ILE A 36 -0.85 -12.62 -1.22
N ASN A 37 -2.03 -12.95 -1.70
CA ASN A 37 -2.29 -13.09 -3.13
C ASN A 37 -2.60 -11.73 -3.78
N ALA A 38 -2.57 -11.68 -5.12
CA ALA A 38 -2.77 -10.43 -5.86
C ALA A 38 -4.16 -9.80 -5.62
N LEU A 39 -5.20 -10.62 -5.47
CA LEU A 39 -6.56 -10.11 -5.23
C LEU A 39 -6.68 -9.47 -3.85
N ASP A 40 -6.01 -10.01 -2.85
CA ASP A 40 -6.02 -9.42 -1.51
C ASP A 40 -5.16 -8.16 -1.45
N MET A 41 -4.06 -8.10 -2.22
CA MET A 41 -3.34 -6.84 -2.44
C MET A 41 -4.24 -5.77 -3.08
N ALA A 42 -5.02 -6.16 -4.10
CA ALA A 42 -5.97 -5.24 -4.74
C ALA A 42 -7.08 -4.80 -3.77
N ARG A 43 -7.61 -5.69 -2.94
CA ARG A 43 -8.58 -5.35 -1.88
C ARG A 43 -8.00 -4.38 -0.86
N PHE A 44 -6.74 -4.58 -0.49
CA PHE A 44 -6.04 -3.64 0.39
C PHE A 44 -5.91 -2.26 -0.26
N GLY A 45 -5.45 -2.19 -1.51
CA GLY A 45 -5.40 -0.94 -2.28
C GLY A 45 -6.77 -0.27 -2.41
N TYR A 46 -7.82 -1.06 -2.67
CA TYR A 46 -9.19 -0.57 -2.75
C TYR A 46 -9.69 0.04 -1.43
N LEU A 47 -9.37 -0.56 -0.29
CA LEU A 47 -9.68 0.01 1.01
C LEU A 47 -9.08 1.42 1.17
N TRP A 48 -7.85 1.61 0.73
CA TRP A 48 -7.17 2.92 0.75
C TRP A 48 -7.73 3.90 -0.28
N LEU A 49 -8.08 3.41 -1.47
CA LEU A 49 -8.76 4.20 -2.50
C LEU A 49 -10.08 4.77 -1.97
N ARG A 50 -10.81 3.99 -1.18
CA ARG A 50 -12.09 4.37 -0.55
C ARG A 50 -11.93 5.10 0.80
N GLY A 51 -10.75 5.62 1.11
CA GLY A 51 -10.54 6.40 2.34
C GLY A 51 -10.75 5.58 3.61
N GLY A 52 -10.43 4.29 3.57
CA GLY A 52 -10.57 3.38 4.71
C GLY A 52 -11.96 2.76 4.85
N LYS A 53 -12.84 2.94 3.87
CA LYS A 53 -14.18 2.33 3.84
C LYS A 53 -14.19 0.99 3.11
N TRP A 54 -15.00 0.06 3.59
CA TRP A 54 -15.35 -1.17 2.91
C TRP A 54 -16.86 -1.35 2.91
N GLY A 55 -17.47 -1.14 1.75
CA GLY A 55 -18.92 -0.90 1.68
C GLY A 55 -19.31 0.30 2.55
N ASP A 56 -20.28 0.12 3.41
CA ASP A 56 -20.77 1.18 4.30
C ASP A 56 -19.97 1.31 5.61
N LYS A 57 -18.98 0.43 5.84
CA LYS A 57 -18.23 0.41 7.09
C LYS A 57 -16.90 1.15 6.97
N GLN A 58 -16.66 2.09 7.88
CA GLN A 58 -15.34 2.69 8.07
C GLN A 58 -14.46 1.71 8.86
N LEU A 59 -13.48 1.10 8.18
CA LEU A 59 -12.53 0.15 8.80
C LEU A 59 -11.27 0.82 9.30
N LEU A 60 -10.78 1.83 8.58
CA LEU A 60 -9.66 2.69 9.01
C LEU A 60 -10.19 4.10 9.25
N PRO A 61 -9.82 4.77 10.33
CA PRO A 61 -10.19 6.16 10.55
C PRO A 61 -9.80 7.04 9.35
N ALA A 62 -10.70 7.91 8.90
CA ALA A 62 -10.46 8.71 7.70
C ALA A 62 -9.28 9.71 7.87
N ASP A 63 -9.12 10.26 9.06
CA ASP A 63 -8.01 11.12 9.44
C ASP A 63 -6.67 10.36 9.41
N TYR A 64 -6.64 9.11 9.87
CA TYR A 64 -5.47 8.25 9.76
C TYR A 64 -5.10 7.99 8.29
N VAL A 65 -6.08 7.64 7.45
CA VAL A 65 -5.84 7.42 6.02
C VAL A 65 -5.27 8.69 5.38
N LYS A 66 -5.87 9.85 5.68
CA LYS A 66 -5.38 11.14 5.19
C LYS A 66 -3.94 11.42 5.64
N ALA A 67 -3.63 11.22 6.91
CA ALA A 67 -2.28 11.40 7.44
C ALA A 67 -1.28 10.46 6.78
N ALA A 68 -1.66 9.19 6.58
CA ALA A 68 -0.78 8.17 6.03
C ALA A 68 -0.38 8.42 4.57
N ILE A 69 -1.23 9.06 3.78
CA ILE A 69 -0.96 9.42 2.38
C ILE A 69 -0.59 10.90 2.20
N THR A 70 -0.14 11.54 3.26
CA THR A 70 0.43 12.89 3.26
C THR A 70 1.92 12.77 3.59
N PRO A 71 2.80 13.65 3.06
CA PRO A 71 4.21 13.66 3.44
C PRO A 71 4.39 13.66 4.95
N SER A 72 5.15 12.70 5.46
CA SER A 72 5.41 12.58 6.90
C SER A 72 6.36 13.68 7.36
N ALA A 73 6.00 14.38 8.43
CA ALA A 73 6.86 15.39 9.04
C ALA A 73 8.18 14.82 9.58
N THR A 74 8.23 13.52 9.86
CA THR A 74 9.43 12.82 10.34
C THR A 74 10.27 12.23 9.22
N SER A 75 9.75 12.23 7.98
CA SER A 75 10.47 11.80 6.79
C SER A 75 11.18 13.01 6.15
N ASN A 76 12.46 12.86 5.84
CA ASN A 76 13.19 13.84 5.04
C ASN A 76 12.79 13.81 3.55
N SER A 77 11.79 13.04 3.19
CA SER A 77 11.28 12.89 1.82
C SER A 77 9.85 13.41 1.71
N PRO A 78 9.60 14.38 0.83
CA PRO A 78 8.24 14.86 0.55
C PRO A 78 7.40 13.81 -0.20
N ASP A 79 8.02 12.76 -0.69
CA ASP A 79 7.39 11.70 -1.47
C ASP A 79 7.15 10.41 -0.65
N TYR A 80 7.11 10.51 0.70
CA TYR A 80 6.87 9.37 1.57
C TYR A 80 5.96 9.72 2.75
N GLY A 81 4.90 8.94 2.91
CA GLY A 81 3.95 9.01 4.03
C GLY A 81 4.20 7.88 5.05
N TYR A 82 3.15 7.36 5.67
CA TYR A 82 3.24 6.22 6.57
C TYR A 82 3.30 4.91 5.76
N LEU A 83 4.52 4.53 5.37
CA LEU A 83 4.81 3.34 4.53
C LEU A 83 4.21 3.41 3.10
N TRP A 84 3.77 4.59 2.66
CA TRP A 84 3.30 4.84 1.32
C TRP A 84 4.28 5.71 0.53
N TRP A 85 4.65 5.28 -0.66
CA TRP A 85 5.36 6.08 -1.65
C TRP A 85 4.37 7.02 -2.32
N LEU A 86 4.58 8.32 -2.16
CA LEU A 86 3.69 9.37 -2.67
C LEU A 86 4.20 9.92 -4.00
N ASN A 87 3.30 10.40 -4.84
CA ASN A 87 3.67 11.02 -6.12
C ASN A 87 3.56 12.54 -6.09
N THR A 88 3.70 13.16 -4.94
CA THR A 88 3.51 14.60 -4.75
C THR A 88 4.39 15.45 -5.66
N GLN A 89 5.58 14.98 -5.99
CA GLN A 89 6.53 15.62 -6.93
C GLN A 89 6.61 14.93 -8.29
N GLY A 90 5.74 13.97 -8.58
CA GLY A 90 5.74 13.23 -9.85
C GLY A 90 6.92 12.27 -10.05
N LYS A 91 7.71 11.99 -8.99
CA LYS A 91 8.95 11.19 -9.10
C LYS A 91 8.71 9.69 -9.00
N ASN A 92 7.82 9.27 -8.10
CA ASN A 92 7.58 7.85 -7.86
C ASN A 92 6.76 7.18 -8.97
N TYR A 93 5.85 7.94 -9.56
CA TYR A 93 4.97 7.50 -10.64
C TYR A 93 4.89 8.57 -11.74
N PRO A 94 5.97 8.77 -12.53
CA PRO A 94 6.01 9.79 -13.58
C PRO A 94 4.86 9.66 -14.57
N GLY A 95 4.18 10.77 -14.83
CA GLY A 95 3.02 10.81 -15.73
C GLY A 95 1.70 10.36 -15.11
N MET A 96 1.70 9.99 -13.82
CA MET A 96 0.50 9.77 -13.03
C MET A 96 0.12 11.03 -12.24
N PRO A 97 -1.14 11.17 -11.79
CA PRO A 97 -1.55 12.30 -10.95
C PRO A 97 -0.71 12.43 -9.67
N PRO A 98 -0.53 13.64 -9.14
CA PRO A 98 0.19 13.84 -7.88
C PRO A 98 -0.52 13.24 -6.66
N THR A 99 -1.81 12.89 -6.81
CA THR A 99 -2.64 12.18 -5.82
C THR A 99 -2.40 10.68 -5.78
N THR A 100 -1.62 10.14 -6.74
CA THR A 100 -1.24 8.72 -6.80
C THR A 100 -0.29 8.37 -5.65
N PHE A 101 -0.48 7.21 -5.08
CA PHE A 101 0.42 6.66 -4.08
C PHE A 101 0.52 5.15 -4.22
N GLY A 102 1.53 4.54 -3.61
CA GLY A 102 1.68 3.10 -3.70
C GLY A 102 2.53 2.50 -2.59
N ALA A 103 2.39 1.20 -2.41
CA ALA A 103 3.23 0.39 -1.54
C ALA A 103 4.14 -0.49 -2.40
N LYS A 104 5.42 -0.52 -2.05
CA LYS A 104 6.45 -1.29 -2.77
C LYS A 104 7.14 -2.24 -1.82
N GLY A 105 7.29 -3.47 -2.23
CA GLY A 105 7.95 -4.51 -1.45
C GLY A 105 8.97 -5.31 -2.25
N ALA A 106 9.77 -6.12 -1.57
CA ALA A 106 10.77 -6.99 -2.17
C ALA A 106 10.16 -7.89 -3.26
N GLY A 107 10.93 -8.15 -4.32
CA GLY A 107 10.47 -8.92 -5.47
C GLY A 107 9.52 -8.15 -6.38
N SER A 108 9.56 -6.81 -6.36
CA SER A 108 8.68 -5.94 -7.15
C SER A 108 7.20 -6.22 -6.91
N ASN A 109 6.83 -6.45 -5.65
CA ASN A 109 5.43 -6.52 -5.24
C ASN A 109 4.94 -5.11 -4.96
N THR A 110 4.04 -4.62 -5.79
CA THR A 110 3.60 -3.23 -5.75
C THR A 110 2.09 -3.13 -5.81
N ILE A 111 1.55 -2.20 -5.03
CA ILE A 111 0.18 -1.72 -5.13
C ILE A 111 0.27 -0.26 -5.53
N VAL A 112 -0.39 0.13 -6.60
CA VAL A 112 -0.56 1.55 -7.00
C VAL A 112 -2.02 1.91 -6.83
N VAL A 113 -2.27 3.03 -6.19
CA VAL A 113 -3.61 3.59 -6.00
C VAL A 113 -3.66 4.94 -6.69
N ASP A 114 -4.51 5.06 -7.70
CA ASP A 114 -4.78 6.29 -8.42
C ASP A 114 -6.20 6.76 -8.11
N ARG A 115 -6.30 7.82 -7.36
CA ARG A 115 -7.58 8.34 -6.88
C ARG A 115 -8.36 9.09 -7.96
N ASP A 116 -7.66 9.68 -8.91
CA ASP A 116 -8.27 10.51 -9.96
C ASP A 116 -8.97 9.63 -11.02
N HIS A 117 -8.45 8.41 -11.23
CA HIS A 117 -9.03 7.45 -12.16
C HIS A 117 -9.78 6.30 -11.49
N ASP A 118 -10.01 6.38 -10.16
CA ASP A 118 -10.67 5.32 -9.38
C ASP A 118 -10.05 3.94 -9.58
N LEU A 119 -8.72 3.85 -9.57
CA LEU A 119 -7.97 2.70 -10.03
C LEU A 119 -7.04 2.14 -8.94
N VAL A 120 -6.98 0.81 -8.87
CA VAL A 120 -5.94 0.07 -8.14
C VAL A 120 -5.23 -0.86 -9.10
N VAL A 121 -3.90 -0.76 -9.17
CA VAL A 121 -3.05 -1.65 -9.96
C VAL A 121 -2.18 -2.48 -9.02
N VAL A 122 -2.13 -3.79 -9.23
CA VAL A 122 -1.25 -4.70 -8.49
C VAL A 122 -0.24 -5.30 -9.45
N TRP A 123 1.02 -5.19 -9.04
CA TRP A 123 2.16 -5.72 -9.77
C TRP A 123 2.93 -6.70 -8.90
N ARG A 124 3.26 -7.86 -9.40
CA ARG A 124 3.92 -8.88 -8.59
C ARG A 124 5.03 -9.60 -9.35
N TRP A 125 6.18 -9.80 -8.66
CA TRP A 125 7.28 -10.66 -9.10
C TRP A 125 7.78 -10.35 -10.52
N HIS A 126 7.70 -9.12 -10.96
CA HIS A 126 8.10 -8.71 -12.29
C HIS A 126 9.13 -7.59 -12.21
N ALA A 127 10.32 -7.84 -12.69
CA ALA A 127 11.34 -6.82 -12.88
C ALA A 127 10.93 -5.91 -14.07
N GLY A 128 10.60 -4.66 -13.81
CA GLY A 128 10.18 -3.73 -14.84
C GLY A 128 9.90 -2.32 -14.31
N ASN A 129 9.45 -1.46 -15.19
CA ASN A 129 9.09 -0.09 -14.84
C ASN A 129 7.62 -0.05 -14.42
N GLU A 130 7.39 -0.07 -13.12
CA GLU A 130 6.05 -0.07 -12.49
C GLU A 130 5.25 1.20 -12.85
N ALA A 131 5.94 2.34 -12.92
CA ALA A 131 5.31 3.62 -13.24
C ALA A 131 4.83 3.64 -14.71
N GLU A 132 5.64 3.14 -15.64
CA GLU A 132 5.25 3.06 -17.05
C GLU A 132 4.10 2.06 -17.23
N PHE A 133 4.09 0.94 -16.51
CA PHE A 133 2.98 0.01 -16.54
C PHE A 133 1.68 0.66 -16.05
N ALA A 134 1.70 1.30 -14.88
CA ALA A 134 0.53 1.99 -14.33
C ALA A 134 0.01 3.08 -15.28
N LYS A 135 0.91 3.86 -15.89
CA LYS A 135 0.57 4.85 -16.90
C LYS A 135 -0.13 4.25 -18.13
N ARG A 136 0.35 3.10 -18.63
CA ARG A 136 -0.30 2.39 -19.75
C ARG A 136 -1.68 1.86 -19.37
N VAL A 137 -1.86 1.37 -18.15
CA VAL A 137 -3.18 0.97 -17.65
C VAL A 137 -4.13 2.15 -17.64
N VAL A 138 -3.72 3.32 -17.13
CA VAL A 138 -4.54 4.55 -17.17
C VAL A 138 -4.88 4.94 -18.59
N ALA A 139 -3.92 4.89 -19.51
CA ALA A 139 -4.15 5.22 -20.92
C ALA A 139 -5.13 4.27 -21.62
N ALA A 140 -5.29 3.05 -21.11
CA ALA A 140 -6.22 2.05 -21.63
C ALA A 140 -7.65 2.16 -21.05
N ILE A 141 -7.82 2.94 -19.99
CA ILE A 141 -9.13 3.24 -19.39
C ILE A 141 -9.69 4.45 -20.14
N LYS A 142 -10.61 4.22 -21.03
CA LYS A 142 -11.32 5.27 -21.78
C LYS A 142 -12.79 5.27 -21.43
#